data_88a9e0d9047d49af39a76293a294d92f
#
_entry.id   88a9e0d9047d49af39a76293a294d92f
#
_cell.length_a   1.000
_cell.length_b   1.000
_cell.length_c   1.000
_cell.angle_alpha   90.00
_cell.angle_beta   90.00
_cell.angle_gamma   90.00
#
_symmetry.space_group_name_H-M   'P 1'
#
loop_
_entity.id
_entity.type
_entity.pdbx_description
1 polymer ?
#
loop_
_entity_poly.entity_id
_entity_poly.type
_entity_poly.pdbx_seq_one_letter_code
_entity_poly.pdbx_strand_id
1 'polypeptide(L)'
;MLGCEPPEPIRTGFVGGTSGRVADLGIAGRDAVLLAVALRNQSGGVAGRKVKLLIKDDQQSPEVARRAVRDLIEQGVVAIVGPMTSAMAIAVVPIANEAKVLLMSPTATTDDLTGLDDYFFRLNTSARDNASRIARYHVGQNATRRLAATYDLHNKSYTENWLDSFRATYVQGGGEVVKVIGFESGGETTFLQLAQDLLAAPVDGVLIVANSVDTALLCQQIRKLGSRVPIISSEWAATERLVELGGKAVEGVIMAQNFDRNSTAPRYRAFYQAYRDRFHREPGFGGVIAFDAANVVLDALAQRREGRSVKETVLAARRFEGVEEPMLFNEFGEVKRRLFITVVRDGQFMVVE
;
A
#
# COMPACT_ATOMS: atom_id res chain seq x y z
N MET A 1 19.38 -6.93 47.44
CA MET A 1 19.42 -6.94 45.98
C MET A 1 18.39 -5.94 45.52
N LEU A 2 18.82 -4.75 45.08
CA LEU A 2 17.97 -3.77 44.43
C LEU A 2 17.61 -4.38 43.06
N GLY A 3 16.37 -4.84 42.92
CA GLY A 3 15.87 -5.27 41.62
C GLY A 3 15.83 -4.07 40.69
N CYS A 4 16.69 -4.05 39.66
CA CYS A 4 16.58 -3.09 38.59
C CYS A 4 15.23 -3.34 37.92
N GLU A 5 14.27 -2.41 38.08
CA GLU A 5 13.06 -2.45 37.27
C GLU A 5 13.46 -2.44 35.79
N PRO A 6 12.84 -3.28 34.97
CA PRO A 6 13.15 -3.28 33.55
C PRO A 6 12.85 -1.87 32.97
N PRO A 7 13.69 -1.36 32.08
CA PRO A 7 13.48 -0.04 31.49
C PRO A 7 12.14 0.03 30.77
N GLU A 8 11.47 1.18 30.85
CA GLU A 8 10.18 1.39 30.18
C GLU A 8 10.27 1.06 28.68
N PRO A 9 9.25 0.38 28.13
CA PRO A 9 9.25 0.00 26.72
C PRO A 9 9.18 1.23 25.83
N ILE A 10 9.81 1.17 24.66
CA ILE A 10 9.66 2.16 23.59
C ILE A 10 8.29 1.94 22.94
N ARG A 11 7.45 2.97 22.91
CA ARG A 11 6.12 2.88 22.29
C ARG A 11 6.20 3.28 20.84
N THR A 12 5.67 2.42 19.96
CA THR A 12 5.47 2.69 18.53
C THR A 12 4.01 2.51 18.19
N GLY A 13 3.53 3.19 17.15
CA GLY A 13 2.14 3.09 16.70
C GLY A 13 2.01 2.32 15.40
N PHE A 14 0.83 1.73 15.19
CA PHE A 14 0.31 1.33 13.88
C PHE A 14 -1.07 1.96 13.70
N VAL A 15 -1.32 2.51 12.52
CA VAL A 15 -2.65 2.98 12.09
C VAL A 15 -2.95 2.49 10.67
N GLY A 16 -4.15 1.94 10.45
CA GLY A 16 -4.60 1.46 9.15
C GLY A 16 -5.99 0.88 9.22
N GLY A 17 -6.69 0.78 8.10
CA GLY A 17 -8.04 0.22 8.02
C GLY A 17 -8.02 -1.29 8.21
N THR A 18 -8.31 -1.75 9.42
CA THR A 18 -8.38 -3.19 9.75
C THR A 18 -9.81 -3.72 9.75
N SER A 19 -10.77 -2.90 9.39
CA SER A 19 -12.18 -3.22 9.20
C SER A 19 -12.69 -2.69 7.85
N GLY A 20 -13.87 -3.17 7.42
CA GLY A 20 -14.50 -2.75 6.16
C GLY A 20 -13.87 -3.37 4.91
N ARG A 21 -14.07 -2.72 3.74
CA ARG A 21 -13.73 -3.28 2.42
C ARG A 21 -12.24 -3.36 2.12
N VAL A 22 -11.41 -2.57 2.80
CA VAL A 22 -9.95 -2.57 2.63
C VAL A 22 -9.23 -3.24 3.80
N ALA A 23 -9.96 -4.01 4.61
CA ALA A 23 -9.42 -4.66 5.79
C ALA A 23 -8.28 -5.65 5.48
N ASP A 24 -8.29 -6.28 4.34
CA ASP A 24 -7.24 -7.17 3.88
C ASP A 24 -5.86 -6.48 3.84
N LEU A 25 -5.79 -5.28 3.27
CA LEU A 25 -4.58 -4.47 3.22
C LEU A 25 -4.12 -4.05 4.63
N GLY A 26 -5.04 -3.51 5.44
CA GLY A 26 -4.71 -3.02 6.78
C GLY A 26 -4.34 -4.14 7.74
N ILE A 27 -5.02 -5.28 7.66
CA ILE A 27 -4.71 -6.46 8.47
C ILE A 27 -3.34 -7.04 8.09
N ALA A 28 -3.03 -7.15 6.80
CA ALA A 28 -1.72 -7.62 6.35
C ALA A 28 -0.59 -6.70 6.87
N GLY A 29 -0.80 -5.38 6.79
CA GLY A 29 0.15 -4.40 7.34
C GLY A 29 0.31 -4.49 8.85
N ARG A 30 -0.79 -4.54 9.60
CA ARG A 30 -0.79 -4.70 11.06
C ARG A 30 -0.02 -5.94 11.50
N ASP A 31 -0.29 -7.06 10.88
CA ASP A 31 0.32 -8.33 11.24
C ASP A 31 1.83 -8.34 10.94
N ALA A 32 2.22 -7.73 9.85
CA ALA A 32 3.63 -7.59 9.51
C ALA A 32 4.39 -6.69 10.51
N VAL A 33 3.78 -5.60 10.97
CA VAL A 33 4.35 -4.74 12.02
C VAL A 33 4.43 -5.47 13.35
N LEU A 34 3.38 -6.24 13.71
CA LEU A 34 3.39 -7.11 14.90
C LEU A 34 4.52 -8.13 14.84
N LEU A 35 4.76 -8.74 13.68
CA LEU A 35 5.85 -9.69 13.48
C LEU A 35 7.20 -9.00 13.64
N ALA A 36 7.43 -7.86 13.00
CA ALA A 36 8.69 -7.11 13.10
C ALA A 36 9.03 -6.74 14.54
N VAL A 37 8.05 -6.23 15.29
CA VAL A 37 8.21 -5.88 16.72
C VAL A 37 8.48 -7.12 17.57
N ALA A 38 7.79 -8.24 17.30
CA ALA A 38 8.02 -9.50 18.03
C ALA A 38 9.43 -10.02 17.81
N LEU A 39 9.90 -10.08 16.56
CA LEU A 39 11.25 -10.52 16.22
C LEU A 39 12.32 -9.61 16.84
N ARG A 40 12.12 -8.29 16.78
CA ARG A 40 13.01 -7.33 17.44
C ARG A 40 13.07 -7.55 18.93
N ASN A 41 11.94 -7.79 19.58
CA ASN A 41 11.87 -8.06 21.02
C ASN A 41 12.51 -9.39 21.41
N GLN A 42 12.40 -10.42 20.59
CA GLN A 42 13.10 -11.69 20.79
C GLN A 42 14.62 -11.51 20.72
N SER A 43 15.10 -10.63 19.84
CA SER A 43 16.53 -10.30 19.68
C SER A 43 17.05 -9.25 20.70
N GLY A 44 16.34 -9.01 21.80
CA GLY A 44 16.78 -8.10 22.87
C GLY A 44 16.19 -6.69 22.81
N GLY A 45 15.31 -6.41 21.86
CA GLY A 45 14.65 -5.10 21.70
C GLY A 45 15.50 -4.06 20.98
N VAL A 46 15.36 -2.81 21.37
CA VAL A 46 16.10 -1.63 20.86
C VAL A 46 16.93 -1.10 22.02
N ALA A 47 18.25 -1.14 21.92
CA ALA A 47 19.17 -0.76 22.99
C ALA A 47 18.80 -1.38 24.37
N GLY A 48 18.44 -2.67 24.39
CA GLY A 48 18.04 -3.40 25.60
C GLY A 48 16.63 -3.12 26.10
N ARG A 49 15.88 -2.23 25.44
CA ARG A 49 14.50 -1.92 25.80
C ARG A 49 13.52 -2.65 24.88
N LYS A 50 12.46 -3.21 25.45
CA LYS A 50 11.37 -3.79 24.65
C LYS A 50 10.62 -2.72 23.88
N VAL A 51 10.07 -3.07 22.73
CA VAL A 51 9.17 -2.21 21.96
C VAL A 51 7.74 -2.64 22.23
N LYS A 52 6.86 -1.67 22.53
CA LYS A 52 5.42 -1.86 22.69
C LYS A 52 4.71 -1.23 21.51
N LEU A 53 4.02 -2.06 20.71
CA LEU A 53 3.20 -1.60 19.60
C LEU A 53 1.80 -1.25 20.08
N LEU A 54 1.33 -0.04 19.76
CA LEU A 54 -0.05 0.42 19.95
C LEU A 54 -0.75 0.40 18.59
N ILE A 55 -1.89 -0.25 18.49
CA ILE A 55 -2.60 -0.48 17.23
C ILE A 55 -3.91 0.28 17.23
N LYS A 56 -4.21 0.99 16.14
CA LYS A 56 -5.46 1.69 15.91
C LYS A 56 -6.02 1.35 14.52
N ASP A 57 -7.34 1.14 14.48
CA ASP A 57 -8.11 1.02 13.24
C ASP A 57 -8.61 2.42 12.83
N ASP A 58 -8.30 2.86 11.62
CA ASP A 58 -8.77 4.13 11.06
C ASP A 58 -10.16 4.02 10.42
N GLN A 59 -10.68 2.79 10.24
CA GLN A 59 -11.98 2.47 9.64
C GLN A 59 -12.20 3.12 8.26
N GLN A 60 -11.12 3.53 7.60
CA GLN A 60 -11.14 4.34 6.37
C GLN A 60 -11.97 5.63 6.49
N SER A 61 -12.04 6.17 7.70
CA SER A 61 -12.67 7.44 7.99
C SER A 61 -11.62 8.48 8.39
N PRO A 62 -11.53 9.62 7.68
CA PRO A 62 -10.59 10.69 8.01
C PRO A 62 -10.71 11.17 9.46
N GLU A 63 -11.92 11.21 10.00
CA GLU A 63 -12.15 11.62 11.40
C GLU A 63 -11.63 10.60 12.39
N VAL A 64 -11.89 9.31 12.14
CA VAL A 64 -11.39 8.22 12.98
C VAL A 64 -9.87 8.16 12.91
N ALA A 65 -9.29 8.31 11.72
CA ALA A 65 -7.83 8.36 11.52
C ALA A 65 -7.19 9.50 12.32
N ARG A 66 -7.76 10.71 12.26
CA ARG A 66 -7.26 11.86 13.06
C ARG A 66 -7.28 11.59 14.55
N ARG A 67 -8.39 11.02 15.08
CA ARG A 67 -8.48 10.64 16.50
C ARG A 67 -7.45 9.57 16.84
N ALA A 68 -7.35 8.52 16.02
CA ALA A 68 -6.41 7.42 16.22
C ALA A 68 -4.96 7.92 16.32
N VAL A 69 -4.55 8.84 15.44
CA VAL A 69 -3.19 9.39 15.44
C VAL A 69 -2.97 10.30 16.64
N ARG A 70 -3.93 11.15 17.04
CA ARG A 70 -3.81 11.95 18.27
C ARG A 70 -3.67 11.06 19.50
N ASP A 71 -4.51 10.04 19.63
CA ASP A 71 -4.44 9.08 20.75
C ASP A 71 -3.07 8.37 20.82
N LEU A 72 -2.49 8.01 19.68
CA LEU A 72 -1.14 7.41 19.64
C LEU A 72 -0.09 8.40 20.12
N ILE A 73 -0.15 9.66 19.67
CA ILE A 73 0.77 10.72 20.06
C ILE A 73 0.66 11.02 21.56
N GLU A 74 -0.55 11.15 22.10
CA GLU A 74 -0.81 11.36 23.52
C GLU A 74 -0.30 10.20 24.38
N GLN A 75 -0.32 8.98 23.87
CA GLN A 75 0.28 7.82 24.51
C GLN A 75 1.80 7.75 24.39
N GLY A 76 2.43 8.75 23.80
CA GLY A 76 3.89 8.90 23.74
C GLY A 76 4.57 7.95 22.74
N VAL A 77 3.93 7.64 21.61
CA VAL A 77 4.62 6.90 20.54
C VAL A 77 5.71 7.76 19.92
N VAL A 78 6.85 7.15 19.58
CA VAL A 78 8.00 7.85 18.99
C VAL A 78 7.96 7.86 17.45
N ALA A 79 7.18 6.97 16.85
CA ALA A 79 6.87 6.90 15.42
C ALA A 79 5.62 6.04 15.21
N ILE A 80 4.98 6.19 14.06
CA ILE A 80 3.79 5.44 13.66
C ILE A 80 4.04 4.81 12.29
N VAL A 81 3.81 3.51 12.15
CA VAL A 81 3.75 2.82 10.86
C VAL A 81 2.32 2.93 10.32
N GLY A 82 2.20 3.46 9.13
CA GLY A 82 0.92 3.81 8.51
C GLY A 82 0.80 5.32 8.23
N PRO A 83 -0.35 5.80 7.76
CA PRO A 83 -1.53 5.02 7.35
C PRO A 83 -1.30 4.17 6.11
N MET A 84 -2.27 3.26 5.83
CA MET A 84 -2.16 2.33 4.71
C MET A 84 -2.75 2.91 3.41
N THR A 85 -3.59 3.92 3.45
CA THR A 85 -4.21 4.54 2.27
C THR A 85 -3.92 6.03 2.18
N SER A 86 -3.92 6.55 0.96
CA SER A 86 -3.57 7.96 0.68
C SER A 86 -4.57 8.94 1.29
N ALA A 87 -5.87 8.65 1.24
CA ALA A 87 -6.88 9.51 1.85
C ALA A 87 -6.67 9.66 3.36
N MET A 88 -6.31 8.57 4.05
CA MET A 88 -5.99 8.63 5.48
C MET A 88 -4.67 9.36 5.73
N ALA A 89 -3.66 9.19 4.86
CA ALA A 89 -2.40 9.93 4.97
C ALA A 89 -2.62 11.45 4.89
N ILE A 90 -3.35 11.92 3.88
CA ILE A 90 -3.71 13.35 3.75
C ILE A 90 -4.39 13.87 5.03
N ALA A 91 -5.28 13.06 5.62
CA ALA A 91 -6.03 13.46 6.81
C ALA A 91 -5.16 13.63 8.06
N VAL A 92 -4.07 12.86 8.21
CA VAL A 92 -3.31 12.79 9.48
C VAL A 92 -1.92 13.43 9.42
N VAL A 93 -1.35 13.67 8.23
CA VAL A 93 -0.03 14.30 8.06
C VAL A 93 0.07 15.65 8.78
N PRO A 94 -0.94 16.57 8.73
CA PRO A 94 -0.88 17.82 9.47
C PRO A 94 -0.70 17.62 10.98
N ILE A 95 -1.36 16.60 11.56
CA ILE A 95 -1.28 16.29 13.01
C ILE A 95 0.13 15.77 13.36
N ALA A 96 0.67 14.90 12.53
CA ALA A 96 2.01 14.35 12.73
C ALA A 96 3.10 15.43 12.59
N ASN A 97 2.92 16.37 11.66
CA ASN A 97 3.80 17.51 11.46
C ASN A 97 3.83 18.44 12.69
N GLU A 98 2.65 18.77 13.23
CA GLU A 98 2.51 19.58 14.44
C GLU A 98 3.20 18.90 15.65
N ALA A 99 2.96 17.61 15.83
CA ALA A 99 3.53 16.82 16.92
C ALA A 99 4.98 16.39 16.69
N LYS A 100 5.54 16.57 15.49
CA LYS A 100 6.87 16.11 15.08
C LYS A 100 7.07 14.60 15.30
N VAL A 101 6.03 13.81 15.02
CA VAL A 101 6.03 12.35 15.09
C VAL A 101 6.07 11.77 13.68
N LEU A 102 7.08 10.94 13.39
CA LEU A 102 7.25 10.34 12.08
C LEU A 102 6.11 9.36 11.75
N LEU A 103 5.44 9.59 10.62
CA LEU A 103 4.59 8.63 9.94
C LEU A 103 5.40 7.89 8.88
N MET A 104 5.55 6.58 9.02
CA MET A 104 6.21 5.72 8.05
C MET A 104 5.15 4.93 7.29
N SER A 105 4.65 5.48 6.19
CA SER A 105 3.57 4.85 5.42
C SER A 105 4.10 3.74 4.51
N PRO A 106 3.56 2.51 4.63
CA PRO A 106 3.93 1.43 3.74
C PRO A 106 3.37 1.60 2.32
N THR A 107 2.12 2.03 2.18
CA THR A 107 1.36 1.86 0.94
C THR A 107 0.66 3.11 0.41
N ALA A 108 0.67 4.23 1.13
CA ALA A 108 0.11 5.48 0.62
C ALA A 108 1.06 6.09 -0.45
N THR A 109 0.52 6.37 -1.64
CA THR A 109 1.31 6.73 -2.83
C THR A 109 0.89 8.02 -3.50
N THR A 110 -0.07 8.77 -2.92
CA THR A 110 -0.55 10.05 -3.49
C THR A 110 0.59 10.99 -3.85
N ASP A 111 0.49 11.65 -5.00
CA ASP A 111 1.45 12.65 -5.42
C ASP A 111 1.32 13.97 -4.62
N ASP A 112 0.18 14.19 -3.92
CA ASP A 112 -0.06 15.39 -3.10
C ASP A 112 0.90 15.51 -1.91
N LEU A 113 1.53 14.41 -1.51
CA LEU A 113 2.53 14.36 -0.43
C LEU A 113 3.95 14.15 -0.96
N THR A 114 4.19 14.33 -2.26
CA THR A 114 5.50 14.10 -2.87
C THR A 114 6.40 15.33 -2.75
N GLY A 115 7.66 15.12 -2.36
CA GLY A 115 8.68 16.18 -2.34
C GLY A 115 8.49 17.21 -1.23
N LEU A 116 7.81 16.85 -0.14
CA LEU A 116 7.57 17.73 1.01
C LEU A 116 8.56 17.41 2.15
N ASP A 117 9.17 18.44 2.73
CA ASP A 117 9.95 18.29 3.95
C ASP A 117 9.04 18.29 5.17
N ASP A 118 8.48 17.15 5.46
CA ASP A 118 7.48 16.94 6.52
C ASP A 118 7.77 15.69 7.36
N TYR A 119 6.83 15.25 8.19
CA TYR A 119 6.94 14.04 9.01
C TYR A 119 6.25 12.82 8.37
N PHE A 120 5.98 12.87 7.06
CA PHE A 120 5.45 11.75 6.30
C PHE A 120 6.52 11.14 5.40
N PHE A 121 6.88 9.90 5.69
CA PHE A 121 7.80 9.10 4.88
C PHE A 121 7.07 7.91 4.29
N ARG A 122 7.48 7.47 3.09
CA ARG A 122 6.82 6.34 2.41
C ARG A 122 7.83 5.37 1.81
N LEU A 123 7.45 4.10 1.86
CA LEU A 123 8.24 2.99 1.32
C LEU A 123 7.75 2.49 -0.03
N ASN A 124 6.74 3.12 -0.60
CA ASN A 124 6.18 2.72 -1.88
C ASN A 124 6.46 3.79 -2.95
N THR A 125 6.58 3.32 -4.19
CA THR A 125 6.74 4.17 -5.37
C THR A 125 5.46 5.01 -5.57
N SER A 126 5.59 6.24 -6.08
CA SER A 126 4.46 7.16 -6.24
C SER A 126 3.36 6.61 -7.15
N ALA A 127 2.13 7.10 -6.97
CA ALA A 127 1.00 6.76 -7.84
C ALA A 127 1.31 7.06 -9.31
N ARG A 128 2.00 8.17 -9.58
CA ARG A 128 2.45 8.57 -10.92
C ARG A 128 3.38 7.55 -11.56
N ASP A 129 4.40 7.10 -10.84
CA ASP A 129 5.38 6.16 -11.39
C ASP A 129 4.73 4.80 -11.66
N ASN A 130 3.89 4.30 -10.73
CA ASN A 130 3.11 3.06 -10.89
C ASN A 130 2.19 3.13 -12.12
N ALA A 131 1.36 4.17 -12.20
CA ALA A 131 0.41 4.36 -13.29
C ALA A 131 1.10 4.52 -14.65
N SER A 132 2.17 5.32 -14.71
CA SER A 132 2.94 5.51 -15.93
C SER A 132 3.63 4.23 -16.38
N ARG A 133 4.07 3.39 -15.45
CA ARG A 133 4.73 2.10 -15.79
C ARG A 133 3.74 1.15 -16.49
N ILE A 134 2.54 0.99 -15.92
CA ILE A 134 1.53 0.09 -16.51
C ILE A 134 0.96 0.66 -17.82
N ALA A 135 0.79 1.99 -17.93
CA ALA A 135 0.37 2.62 -19.15
C ALA A 135 1.36 2.38 -20.31
N ARG A 136 2.66 2.59 -20.06
CA ARG A 136 3.71 2.30 -21.05
C ARG A 136 3.74 0.82 -21.48
N TYR A 137 3.54 -0.10 -20.53
CA TYR A 137 3.46 -1.52 -20.84
C TYR A 137 2.31 -1.79 -21.83
N HIS A 138 1.09 -1.31 -21.56
CA HIS A 138 -0.06 -1.54 -22.42
C HIS A 138 0.09 -0.89 -23.82
N VAL A 139 0.64 0.32 -23.88
CA VAL A 139 0.97 0.97 -25.14
C VAL A 139 1.98 0.12 -25.95
N GLY A 140 3.04 -0.35 -25.29
CA GLY A 140 4.07 -1.18 -25.93
C GLY A 140 3.56 -2.51 -26.47
N GLN A 141 2.59 -3.13 -25.80
CA GLN A 141 1.97 -4.38 -26.25
C GLN A 141 0.93 -4.18 -27.36
N ASN A 142 0.53 -2.94 -27.62
CA ASN A 142 -0.50 -2.59 -28.61
C ASN A 142 -1.83 -3.35 -28.43
N ALA A 143 -2.10 -3.80 -27.21
CA ALA A 143 -3.19 -4.73 -26.88
C ALA A 143 -4.55 -4.03 -26.74
N THR A 144 -4.54 -2.77 -26.37
CA THR A 144 -5.73 -1.93 -26.17
C THR A 144 -5.48 -0.53 -26.71
N ARG A 145 -6.51 0.08 -27.27
CA ARG A 145 -6.47 1.45 -27.82
C ARG A 145 -7.53 2.35 -27.22
N ARG A 146 -8.68 1.79 -26.84
CA ARG A 146 -9.85 2.50 -26.35
C ARG A 146 -10.30 1.93 -25.02
N LEU A 147 -10.03 2.63 -23.94
CA LEU A 147 -10.36 2.20 -22.58
C LEU A 147 -11.57 2.95 -22.04
N ALA A 148 -12.46 2.21 -21.34
CA ALA A 148 -13.29 2.79 -20.30
C ALA A 148 -12.59 2.65 -18.96
N ALA A 149 -12.65 3.69 -18.13
CA ALA A 149 -12.02 3.71 -16.82
C ALA A 149 -13.04 3.93 -15.70
N THR A 150 -12.79 3.33 -14.55
CA THR A 150 -13.52 3.62 -13.32
C THR A 150 -12.58 3.73 -12.13
N TYR A 151 -12.96 4.52 -11.14
CA TYR A 151 -12.14 4.75 -9.96
C TYR A 151 -12.97 5.00 -8.70
N ASP A 152 -12.45 4.59 -7.55
CA ASP A 152 -13.11 4.72 -6.26
C ASP A 152 -12.91 6.12 -5.66
N LEU A 153 -14.02 6.79 -5.38
CA LEU A 153 -14.06 8.13 -4.81
C LEU A 153 -13.69 8.17 -3.32
N HIS A 154 -13.76 7.05 -2.61
CA HIS A 154 -13.42 6.97 -1.18
C HIS A 154 -11.91 7.22 -0.92
N ASN A 155 -11.05 6.82 -1.85
CA ASN A 155 -9.61 7.07 -1.80
C ASN A 155 -9.14 7.98 -2.93
N LYS A 156 -9.91 9.05 -3.17
CA LYS A 156 -9.78 9.96 -4.31
C LYS A 156 -8.36 10.53 -4.46
N SER A 157 -7.70 10.90 -3.37
CA SER A 157 -6.33 11.42 -3.38
C SER A 157 -5.29 10.42 -3.94
N TYR A 158 -5.62 9.14 -4.01
CA TYR A 158 -4.83 8.13 -4.71
C TYR A 158 -5.39 7.89 -6.11
N THR A 159 -6.68 7.58 -6.21
CA THR A 159 -7.28 7.04 -7.43
C THR A 159 -7.30 8.06 -8.57
N GLU A 160 -7.53 9.34 -8.29
CA GLU A 160 -7.44 10.42 -9.29
C GLU A 160 -6.00 10.65 -9.73
N ASN A 161 -5.04 10.80 -8.81
CA ASN A 161 -3.63 10.97 -9.16
C ASN A 161 -3.15 9.81 -10.06
N TRP A 162 -3.55 8.59 -9.71
CA TRP A 162 -3.20 7.38 -10.46
C TRP A 162 -3.80 7.39 -11.86
N LEU A 163 -5.13 7.66 -11.95
CA LEU A 163 -5.86 7.69 -13.22
C LEU A 163 -5.34 8.79 -14.16
N ASP A 164 -5.10 9.98 -13.64
CA ASP A 164 -4.60 11.11 -14.43
C ASP A 164 -3.19 10.81 -14.98
N SER A 165 -2.32 10.22 -14.17
CA SER A 165 -0.98 9.84 -14.59
C SER A 165 -0.98 8.70 -15.60
N PHE A 166 -1.86 7.71 -15.43
CA PHE A 166 -2.09 6.66 -16.41
C PHE A 166 -2.56 7.26 -17.73
N ARG A 167 -3.64 8.08 -17.68
CA ARG A 167 -4.25 8.71 -18.86
C ARG A 167 -3.26 9.56 -19.64
N ALA A 168 -2.48 10.39 -18.96
CA ALA A 168 -1.47 11.24 -19.59
C ALA A 168 -0.46 10.40 -20.39
N THR A 169 0.08 9.34 -19.78
CA THR A 169 1.06 8.46 -20.41
C THR A 169 0.43 7.62 -21.53
N TYR A 170 -0.78 7.11 -21.32
CA TYR A 170 -1.49 6.27 -22.28
C TYR A 170 -1.88 7.03 -23.54
N VAL A 171 -2.39 8.25 -23.40
CA VAL A 171 -2.76 9.13 -24.52
C VAL A 171 -1.51 9.58 -25.30
N GLN A 172 -0.42 9.91 -24.60
CA GLN A 172 0.86 10.21 -25.25
C GLN A 172 1.35 9.05 -26.12
N GLY A 173 1.07 7.81 -25.70
CA GLY A 173 1.39 6.60 -26.46
C GLY A 173 0.38 6.22 -27.55
N GLY A 174 -0.63 7.09 -27.85
CA GLY A 174 -1.64 6.88 -28.89
C GLY A 174 -2.85 6.06 -28.45
N GLY A 175 -3.05 5.85 -27.14
CA GLY A 175 -4.27 5.29 -26.58
C GLY A 175 -5.34 6.37 -26.33
N GLU A 176 -6.56 5.95 -26.07
CA GLU A 176 -7.69 6.82 -25.75
C GLU A 176 -8.44 6.29 -24.52
N VAL A 177 -8.74 7.16 -23.55
CA VAL A 177 -9.67 6.86 -22.46
C VAL A 177 -11.00 7.52 -22.80
N VAL A 178 -11.92 6.73 -23.36
CA VAL A 178 -13.17 7.23 -23.97
C VAL A 178 -14.26 7.52 -22.95
N LYS A 179 -14.16 6.94 -21.76
CA LYS A 179 -15.14 7.11 -20.69
C LYS A 179 -14.46 6.98 -19.33
N VAL A 180 -14.88 7.82 -18.39
CA VAL A 180 -14.43 7.76 -16.99
C VAL A 180 -15.64 7.83 -16.08
N ILE A 181 -15.76 6.92 -15.12
CA ILE A 181 -16.85 6.86 -14.13
C ILE A 181 -16.25 6.74 -12.74
N GLY A 182 -16.50 7.72 -11.87
CA GLY A 182 -16.24 7.59 -10.44
C GLY A 182 -17.35 6.82 -9.74
N PHE A 183 -17.03 6.01 -8.76
CA PHE A 183 -18.01 5.33 -7.91
C PHE A 183 -17.59 5.39 -6.43
N GLU A 184 -18.55 5.28 -5.53
CA GLU A 184 -18.29 5.19 -4.10
C GLU A 184 -18.25 3.72 -3.66
N SER A 185 -17.12 3.29 -3.12
CA SER A 185 -16.95 1.96 -2.54
C SER A 185 -17.95 1.77 -1.38
N GLY A 186 -18.81 0.74 -1.49
CA GLY A 186 -19.87 0.51 -0.51
C GLY A 186 -21.10 1.42 -0.65
N GLY A 187 -21.13 2.31 -1.64
CA GLY A 187 -22.27 3.17 -1.94
C GLY A 187 -23.42 2.46 -2.65
N GLU A 188 -24.39 3.25 -3.13
CA GLU A 188 -25.62 2.73 -3.80
C GLU A 188 -25.39 2.22 -5.21
N THR A 189 -24.30 2.61 -5.88
CA THR A 189 -23.99 2.19 -7.25
C THR A 189 -23.79 0.68 -7.30
N THR A 190 -24.63 -0.01 -8.08
CA THR A 190 -24.45 -1.45 -8.27
C THR A 190 -23.33 -1.72 -9.26
N PHE A 191 -22.49 -2.72 -9.00
CA PHE A 191 -21.42 -3.10 -9.93
C PHE A 191 -21.96 -3.62 -11.27
N LEU A 192 -23.19 -4.13 -11.31
CA LEU A 192 -23.82 -4.51 -12.57
C LEU A 192 -24.08 -3.26 -13.44
N GLN A 193 -24.66 -2.21 -12.88
CA GLN A 193 -24.89 -0.96 -13.61
C GLN A 193 -23.57 -0.34 -14.06
N LEU A 194 -22.58 -0.29 -13.17
CA LEU A 194 -21.24 0.25 -13.49
C LEU A 194 -20.60 -0.54 -14.65
N ALA A 195 -20.71 -1.88 -14.64
CA ALA A 195 -20.19 -2.71 -15.73
C ALA A 195 -20.93 -2.45 -17.07
N GLN A 196 -22.26 -2.31 -17.04
CA GLN A 196 -23.05 -1.95 -18.22
C GLN A 196 -22.64 -0.59 -18.77
N ASP A 197 -22.48 0.39 -17.91
CA ASP A 197 -22.09 1.74 -18.30
C ASP A 197 -20.68 1.80 -18.90
N LEU A 198 -19.73 1.06 -18.35
CA LEU A 198 -18.36 0.96 -18.87
C LEU A 198 -18.33 0.29 -20.26
N LEU A 199 -19.19 -0.70 -20.48
CA LEU A 199 -19.25 -1.47 -21.73
C LEU A 199 -20.22 -0.86 -22.77
N ALA A 200 -20.95 0.21 -22.44
CA ALA A 200 -21.92 0.84 -23.35
C ALA A 200 -21.28 1.48 -24.59
N ALA A 201 -20.03 1.94 -24.49
CA ALA A 201 -19.23 2.43 -25.61
C ALA A 201 -18.38 1.28 -26.20
N PRO A 202 -18.04 1.33 -27.50
CA PRO A 202 -17.08 0.39 -28.08
C PRO A 202 -15.70 0.61 -27.48
N VAL A 203 -15.32 -0.27 -26.56
CA VAL A 203 -14.03 -0.29 -25.88
C VAL A 203 -13.35 -1.64 -26.11
N ASP A 204 -12.04 -1.62 -26.12
CA ASP A 204 -11.21 -2.83 -26.23
C ASP A 204 -10.49 -3.18 -24.92
N GLY A 205 -10.77 -2.44 -23.84
CA GLY A 205 -10.32 -2.75 -22.49
C GLY A 205 -11.00 -1.91 -21.41
N VAL A 206 -10.89 -2.34 -20.17
CA VAL A 206 -11.41 -1.63 -19.00
C VAL A 206 -10.28 -1.41 -18.00
N LEU A 207 -10.17 -0.18 -17.50
CA LEU A 207 -9.26 0.21 -16.42
C LEU A 207 -10.04 0.36 -15.12
N ILE A 208 -9.58 -0.30 -14.05
CA ILE A 208 -10.20 -0.26 -12.71
C ILE A 208 -9.16 0.25 -11.70
N VAL A 209 -9.43 1.40 -11.09
CA VAL A 209 -8.59 1.99 -10.03
C VAL A 209 -9.35 1.92 -8.71
N ALA A 210 -9.27 0.76 -8.05
CA ALA A 210 -10.04 0.45 -6.86
C ALA A 210 -9.33 -0.59 -5.98
N ASN A 211 -9.91 -0.85 -4.79
CA ASN A 211 -9.45 -1.92 -3.90
C ASN A 211 -9.75 -3.32 -4.49
N SER A 212 -9.20 -4.34 -3.87
CA SER A 212 -9.30 -5.74 -4.30
C SER A 212 -10.74 -6.26 -4.36
N VAL A 213 -11.55 -5.91 -3.37
CA VAL A 213 -12.97 -6.38 -3.27
C VAL A 213 -13.79 -5.79 -4.40
N ASP A 214 -13.74 -4.48 -4.58
CA ASP A 214 -14.53 -3.79 -5.61
C ASP A 214 -14.07 -4.17 -7.01
N THR A 215 -12.76 -4.32 -7.22
CA THR A 215 -12.19 -4.82 -8.48
C THR A 215 -12.69 -6.22 -8.79
N ALA A 216 -12.67 -7.14 -7.82
CA ALA A 216 -13.16 -8.51 -8.00
C ALA A 216 -14.65 -8.54 -8.39
N LEU A 217 -15.48 -7.79 -7.65
CA LEU A 217 -16.92 -7.71 -7.89
C LEU A 217 -17.24 -7.12 -9.27
N LEU A 218 -16.53 -6.07 -9.67
CA LEU A 218 -16.70 -5.46 -10.99
C LEU A 218 -16.26 -6.41 -12.11
N CYS A 219 -15.12 -7.09 -11.96
CA CYS A 219 -14.69 -8.13 -12.90
C CYS A 219 -15.75 -9.21 -13.08
N GLN A 220 -16.37 -9.69 -12.00
CA GLN A 220 -17.46 -10.67 -12.06
C GLN A 220 -18.63 -10.16 -12.89
N GLN A 221 -19.06 -8.90 -12.73
CA GLN A 221 -20.17 -8.35 -13.51
C GLN A 221 -19.79 -8.17 -14.99
N ILE A 222 -18.59 -7.69 -15.29
CA ILE A 222 -18.09 -7.57 -16.67
C ILE A 222 -18.12 -8.94 -17.36
N ARG A 223 -17.64 -10.00 -16.70
CA ARG A 223 -17.63 -11.36 -17.25
C ARG A 223 -19.03 -11.96 -17.35
N LYS A 224 -19.92 -11.67 -16.39
CA LYS A 224 -21.34 -12.10 -16.42
C LYS A 224 -22.12 -11.48 -17.60
N LEU A 225 -21.78 -10.28 -18.02
CA LEU A 225 -22.30 -9.63 -19.22
C LEU A 225 -21.75 -10.22 -20.53
N GLY A 226 -20.94 -11.29 -20.45
CA GLY A 226 -20.34 -11.98 -21.60
C GLY A 226 -19.10 -11.29 -22.16
N SER A 227 -18.66 -10.18 -21.59
CA SER A 227 -17.50 -9.44 -22.09
C SER A 227 -16.19 -10.14 -21.69
N ARG A 228 -15.27 -10.24 -22.66
CA ARG A 228 -13.91 -10.78 -22.47
C ARG A 228 -12.84 -9.72 -22.66
N VAL A 229 -13.19 -8.44 -22.64
CA VAL A 229 -12.20 -7.36 -22.76
C VAL A 229 -11.09 -7.50 -21.72
N PRO A 230 -9.85 -7.19 -22.08
CA PRO A 230 -8.75 -7.06 -21.11
C PRO A 230 -9.11 -6.11 -19.98
N ILE A 231 -8.67 -6.45 -18.77
CA ILE A 231 -8.86 -5.61 -17.59
C ILE A 231 -7.49 -5.24 -17.04
N ILE A 232 -7.29 -3.94 -16.90
CA ILE A 232 -6.12 -3.32 -16.27
C ILE A 232 -6.54 -2.86 -14.89
N SER A 233 -5.72 -3.07 -13.87
CA SER A 233 -6.01 -2.56 -12.54
C SER A 233 -4.81 -1.83 -11.94
N SER A 234 -5.08 -0.99 -10.96
CA SER A 234 -4.02 -0.43 -10.13
C SER A 234 -3.49 -1.48 -9.14
N GLU A 235 -2.30 -1.24 -8.62
CA GLU A 235 -1.65 -2.10 -7.62
C GLU A 235 -2.46 -2.26 -6.32
N TRP A 236 -3.36 -1.34 -6.05
CA TRP A 236 -4.21 -1.39 -4.86
C TRP A 236 -5.10 -2.64 -4.81
N ALA A 237 -5.50 -3.16 -5.98
CA ALA A 237 -6.25 -4.41 -6.06
C ALA A 237 -5.40 -5.67 -5.81
N ALA A 238 -4.07 -5.57 -5.76
CA ALA A 238 -3.15 -6.71 -5.81
C ALA A 238 -3.01 -7.48 -4.48
N THR A 239 -4.09 -7.59 -3.71
CA THR A 239 -4.13 -8.45 -2.53
C THR A 239 -4.69 -9.84 -2.87
N GLU A 240 -4.46 -10.82 -2.02
CA GLU A 240 -4.96 -12.19 -2.18
C GLU A 240 -6.49 -12.21 -2.31
N ARG A 241 -7.15 -11.23 -1.68
CA ARG A 241 -8.61 -11.08 -1.72
C ARG A 241 -9.18 -10.89 -3.12
N LEU A 242 -8.40 -10.28 -4.04
CA LEU A 242 -8.79 -10.16 -5.45
C LEU A 242 -9.05 -11.54 -6.07
N VAL A 243 -8.12 -12.46 -5.88
CA VAL A 243 -8.20 -13.81 -6.45
C VAL A 243 -9.22 -14.67 -5.72
N GLU A 244 -9.26 -14.60 -4.39
CA GLU A 244 -10.21 -15.32 -3.56
C GLU A 244 -11.68 -15.01 -3.94
N LEU A 245 -12.01 -13.73 -4.11
CA LEU A 245 -13.34 -13.28 -4.47
C LEU A 245 -13.61 -13.36 -5.97
N GLY A 246 -12.63 -12.98 -6.77
CA GLY A 246 -12.81 -12.86 -8.22
C GLY A 246 -12.81 -14.20 -8.96
N GLY A 247 -12.06 -15.20 -8.45
CA GLY A 247 -11.94 -16.51 -9.08
C GLY A 247 -11.59 -16.39 -10.57
N LYS A 248 -12.31 -17.08 -11.41
CA LYS A 248 -12.09 -17.04 -12.88
C LYS A 248 -12.37 -15.67 -13.53
N ALA A 249 -13.12 -14.79 -12.86
CA ALA A 249 -13.46 -13.49 -13.44
C ALA A 249 -12.26 -12.52 -13.48
N VAL A 250 -11.27 -12.73 -12.63
CA VAL A 250 -10.04 -11.91 -12.56
C VAL A 250 -8.87 -12.51 -13.34
N GLU A 251 -9.05 -13.66 -13.98
CA GLU A 251 -8.02 -14.22 -14.86
C GLU A 251 -7.67 -13.24 -15.97
N GLY A 252 -6.37 -13.03 -16.18
CA GLY A 252 -5.82 -12.08 -17.16
C GLY A 252 -5.84 -10.63 -16.71
N VAL A 253 -6.26 -10.28 -15.49
CA VAL A 253 -6.11 -8.92 -14.96
C VAL A 253 -4.63 -8.59 -14.81
N ILE A 254 -4.24 -7.44 -15.36
CA ILE A 254 -2.84 -6.97 -15.36
C ILE A 254 -2.70 -5.75 -14.47
N MET A 255 -1.63 -5.69 -13.69
CA MET A 255 -1.30 -4.58 -12.80
C MET A 255 0.21 -4.45 -12.56
N ALA A 256 0.65 -3.28 -12.13
CA ALA A 256 2.01 -3.12 -11.61
C ALA A 256 2.07 -3.55 -10.14
N GLN A 257 3.21 -4.08 -9.68
CA GLN A 257 3.48 -4.40 -8.27
C GLN A 257 4.90 -3.99 -7.88
N ASN A 258 5.09 -3.69 -6.60
CA ASN A 258 6.37 -3.20 -6.06
C ASN A 258 7.18 -4.31 -5.36
N PHE A 259 6.86 -5.57 -5.59
CA PHE A 259 7.62 -6.71 -5.08
C PHE A 259 7.42 -7.94 -5.94
N ASP A 260 8.38 -8.86 -5.90
CA ASP A 260 8.29 -10.17 -6.56
C ASP A 260 7.86 -11.23 -5.54
N ARG A 261 6.65 -11.78 -5.69
CA ARG A 261 6.14 -12.88 -4.84
C ARG A 261 6.99 -14.14 -4.88
N ASN A 262 7.75 -14.32 -5.98
CA ASN A 262 8.64 -15.45 -6.19
C ASN A 262 10.09 -15.14 -5.82
N SER A 263 10.33 -14.05 -5.10
CA SER A 263 11.66 -13.62 -4.68
C SER A 263 12.40 -14.75 -3.95
N THR A 264 13.63 -15.00 -4.38
CA THR A 264 14.52 -15.98 -3.76
C THR A 264 15.43 -15.35 -2.70
N ALA A 265 15.28 -14.05 -2.45
CA ALA A 265 16.08 -13.34 -1.47
C ALA A 265 15.96 -14.00 -0.08
N PRO A 266 17.06 -14.32 0.61
CA PRO A 266 17.00 -15.06 1.89
C PRO A 266 16.18 -14.33 2.95
N ARG A 267 16.24 -13.00 3.00
CA ARG A 267 15.46 -12.19 3.96
C ARG A 267 13.96 -12.25 3.66
N TYR A 268 13.57 -12.22 2.37
CA TYR A 268 12.19 -12.35 1.96
C TYR A 268 11.63 -13.72 2.37
N ARG A 269 12.37 -14.79 2.08
CA ARG A 269 11.97 -16.16 2.46
C ARG A 269 11.82 -16.33 3.97
N ALA A 270 12.74 -15.78 4.75
CA ALA A 270 12.67 -15.83 6.21
C ALA A 270 11.45 -15.07 6.75
N PHE A 271 11.19 -13.86 6.23
CA PHE A 271 9.99 -13.08 6.55
C PHE A 271 8.72 -13.84 6.18
N TYR A 272 8.64 -14.31 4.93
CA TYR A 272 7.49 -15.04 4.41
C TYR A 272 7.13 -16.24 5.25
N GLN A 273 8.14 -17.09 5.60
CA GLN A 273 7.93 -18.25 6.46
C GLN A 273 7.44 -17.84 7.86
N ALA A 274 8.11 -16.88 8.49
CA ALA A 274 7.73 -16.41 9.83
C ALA A 274 6.32 -15.80 9.86
N TYR A 275 5.94 -15.09 8.80
CA TYR A 275 4.60 -14.53 8.68
C TYR A 275 3.54 -15.63 8.55
N ARG A 276 3.76 -16.61 7.67
CA ARG A 276 2.84 -17.74 7.47
C ARG A 276 2.69 -18.62 8.72
N ASP A 277 3.79 -18.90 9.39
CA ASP A 277 3.77 -19.72 10.62
C ASP A 277 2.95 -19.05 11.73
N ARG A 278 2.97 -17.72 11.77
CA ARG A 278 2.27 -16.97 12.82
C ARG A 278 0.83 -16.67 12.49
N PHE A 279 0.51 -16.32 11.23
CA PHE A 279 -0.79 -15.79 10.84
C PHE A 279 -1.59 -16.70 9.91
N HIS A 280 -1.00 -17.81 9.44
CA HIS A 280 -1.61 -18.82 8.57
C HIS A 280 -2.22 -18.25 7.28
N ARG A 281 -1.57 -17.20 6.73
CA ARG A 281 -1.97 -16.53 5.48
C ARG A 281 -0.77 -15.90 4.78
N GLU A 282 -0.98 -15.50 3.53
CA GLU A 282 0.02 -14.77 2.74
C GLU A 282 0.17 -13.32 3.23
N PRO A 283 1.39 -12.76 3.23
CA PRO A 283 1.61 -11.37 3.63
C PRO A 283 1.08 -10.35 2.63
N GLY A 284 0.96 -10.72 1.33
CA GLY A 284 0.65 -9.79 0.25
C GLY A 284 1.64 -8.62 0.16
N PHE A 285 1.38 -7.66 -0.75
CA PHE A 285 2.24 -6.49 -0.88
C PHE A 285 2.18 -5.59 0.36
N GLY A 286 1.00 -5.43 0.95
CA GLY A 286 0.82 -4.61 2.14
C GLY A 286 1.62 -5.11 3.33
N GLY A 287 1.67 -6.43 3.52
CA GLY A 287 2.47 -7.05 4.60
C GLY A 287 3.97 -6.93 4.35
N VAL A 288 4.43 -7.19 3.12
CA VAL A 288 5.86 -7.07 2.75
C VAL A 288 6.38 -5.67 3.04
N ILE A 289 5.69 -4.64 2.51
CA ILE A 289 6.14 -3.26 2.64
C ILE A 289 5.98 -2.75 4.08
N ALA A 290 4.94 -3.19 4.81
CA ALA A 290 4.76 -2.81 6.21
C ALA A 290 5.81 -3.44 7.14
N PHE A 291 6.27 -4.66 6.83
CA PHE A 291 7.39 -5.26 7.55
C PHE A 291 8.68 -4.46 7.36
N ASP A 292 8.96 -4.06 6.12
CA ASP A 292 10.09 -3.17 5.82
C ASP A 292 9.96 -1.82 6.55
N ALA A 293 8.77 -1.20 6.52
CA ALA A 293 8.50 0.06 7.20
C ALA A 293 8.74 -0.01 8.72
N ALA A 294 8.26 -1.09 9.34
CA ALA A 294 8.50 -1.34 10.75
C ALA A 294 10.00 -1.52 11.06
N ASN A 295 10.72 -2.27 10.23
CA ASN A 295 12.16 -2.47 10.43
C ASN A 295 12.96 -1.17 10.24
N VAL A 296 12.60 -0.31 9.26
CA VAL A 296 13.21 1.02 9.14
C VAL A 296 13.04 1.83 10.42
N VAL A 297 11.83 1.86 10.99
CA VAL A 297 11.58 2.57 12.26
C VAL A 297 12.40 1.95 13.40
N LEU A 298 12.42 0.62 13.53
CA LEU A 298 13.14 -0.09 14.59
C LEU A 298 14.66 0.08 14.47
N ASP A 299 15.20 0.06 13.26
CA ASP A 299 16.62 0.27 12.99
C ASP A 299 17.02 1.73 13.21
N ALA A 300 16.17 2.68 12.80
CA ALA A 300 16.40 4.10 13.10
C ALA A 300 16.40 4.35 14.61
N LEU A 301 15.50 3.74 15.37
CA LEU A 301 15.49 3.82 16.82
C LEU A 301 16.76 3.23 17.45
N ALA A 302 17.28 2.13 16.91
CA ALA A 302 18.51 1.51 17.38
C ALA A 302 19.77 2.35 17.08
N GLN A 303 19.76 3.10 15.98
CA GLN A 303 20.85 3.98 15.56
C GLN A 303 20.71 5.42 16.09
N ARG A 304 19.59 5.72 16.76
CA ARG A 304 19.26 7.08 17.18
C ARG A 304 20.25 7.58 18.24
N ARG A 305 20.87 8.70 17.94
CA ARG A 305 21.73 9.44 18.90
C ARG A 305 20.86 10.33 19.77
N GLU A 306 21.36 10.64 20.97
CA GLU A 306 20.70 11.59 21.87
C GLU A 306 20.45 12.93 21.17
N GLY A 307 19.27 13.51 21.40
CA GLY A 307 18.84 14.78 20.78
C GLY A 307 18.32 14.68 19.34
N ARG A 308 18.46 13.53 18.65
CA ARG A 308 17.93 13.36 17.29
C ARG A 308 16.54 12.73 17.29
N SER A 309 15.67 13.21 16.42
CA SER A 309 14.38 12.58 16.10
C SER A 309 14.56 11.31 15.27
N VAL A 310 13.50 10.50 15.16
CA VAL A 310 13.49 9.34 14.25
C VAL A 310 13.59 9.79 12.79
N LYS A 311 12.88 10.87 12.39
CA LYS A 311 13.00 11.50 11.07
C LYS A 311 14.45 11.82 10.71
N GLU A 312 15.12 12.58 11.55
CA GLU A 312 16.54 12.97 11.31
C GLU A 312 17.47 11.77 11.25
N THR A 313 17.17 10.71 12.00
CA THR A 313 17.98 9.49 11.99
C THR A 313 17.79 8.74 10.66
N VAL A 314 16.56 8.62 10.15
CA VAL A 314 16.29 8.01 8.84
C VAL A 314 16.98 8.79 7.73
N LEU A 315 16.85 10.13 7.71
CA LEU A 315 17.48 10.98 6.70
C LEU A 315 19.00 10.95 6.76
N ALA A 316 19.58 10.80 7.95
CA ALA A 316 21.06 10.71 8.09
C ALA A 316 21.60 9.35 7.62
N ALA A 317 20.88 8.25 7.90
CA ALA A 317 21.26 6.90 7.48
C ALA A 317 21.03 6.68 5.99
N ARG A 318 19.92 7.20 5.45
CA ARG A 318 19.45 7.11 4.07
C ARG A 318 19.26 5.70 3.52
N ARG A 319 20.04 4.71 3.96
CA ARG A 319 20.01 3.33 3.48
C ARG A 319 19.58 2.39 4.58
N PHE A 320 18.57 1.57 4.27
CA PHE A 320 18.08 0.49 5.12
C PHE A 320 17.94 -0.80 4.31
N GLU A 321 18.08 -1.94 4.98
CA GLU A 321 17.96 -3.23 4.33
C GLU A 321 16.49 -3.67 4.34
N GLY A 322 15.91 -3.84 3.15
CA GLY A 322 14.59 -4.44 2.97
C GLY A 322 14.65 -5.97 2.88
N VAL A 323 13.49 -6.60 2.78
CA VAL A 323 13.40 -8.06 2.63
C VAL A 323 13.85 -8.55 1.25
N GLU A 324 13.66 -7.75 0.21
CA GLU A 324 14.07 -8.08 -1.16
C GLU A 324 15.32 -7.31 -1.57
N GLU A 325 15.31 -6.01 -1.40
CA GLU A 325 16.37 -5.10 -1.85
C GLU A 325 16.59 -3.98 -0.83
N PRO A 326 17.77 -3.35 -0.82
CA PRO A 326 18.02 -2.18 0.00
C PRO A 326 17.12 -1.02 -0.40
N MET A 327 16.65 -0.28 0.58
CA MET A 327 15.84 0.92 0.43
C MET A 327 16.71 2.17 0.59
N LEU A 328 16.62 3.08 -0.37
CA LEU A 328 17.35 4.35 -0.38
C LEU A 328 16.35 5.50 -0.27
N PHE A 329 16.38 6.20 0.85
CA PHE A 329 15.55 7.39 1.08
C PHE A 329 16.17 8.62 0.43
N ASN A 330 15.33 9.39 -0.28
CA ASN A 330 15.70 10.74 -0.70
C ASN A 330 15.59 11.72 0.48
N GLU A 331 15.85 13.01 0.23
CA GLU A 331 15.78 14.08 1.24
C GLU A 331 14.38 14.34 1.79
N PHE A 332 13.35 13.86 1.11
CA PHE A 332 11.94 13.98 1.50
C PHE A 332 11.39 12.73 2.21
N GLY A 333 12.22 11.71 2.44
CA GLY A 333 11.78 10.48 3.09
C GLY A 333 11.03 9.52 2.16
N GLU A 334 11.32 9.55 0.87
CA GLU A 334 10.68 8.70 -0.13
C GLU A 334 11.64 7.65 -0.67
N VAL A 335 11.11 6.46 -0.95
CA VAL A 335 11.84 5.33 -1.56
C VAL A 335 11.25 5.03 -2.92
N LYS A 336 12.10 4.77 -3.92
CA LYS A 336 11.69 4.16 -5.19
C LYS A 336 11.97 2.67 -5.14
N ARG A 337 10.93 1.86 -5.39
CA ARG A 337 11.04 0.41 -5.53
C ARG A 337 11.02 0.00 -6.99
N ARG A 338 11.59 -1.15 -7.29
CA ARG A 338 11.44 -1.79 -8.59
C ARG A 338 9.97 -2.11 -8.84
N LEU A 339 9.52 -1.89 -10.08
CA LEU A 339 8.15 -2.16 -10.51
C LEU A 339 8.14 -3.37 -11.44
N PHE A 340 7.30 -4.32 -11.12
CA PHE A 340 7.04 -5.53 -11.90
C PHE A 340 5.67 -5.43 -12.55
N ILE A 341 5.54 -5.93 -13.78
CA ILE A 341 4.22 -6.14 -14.38
C ILE A 341 3.76 -7.54 -14.02
N THR A 342 2.58 -7.63 -13.48
CA THR A 342 2.00 -8.86 -12.95
C THR A 342 0.66 -9.13 -13.62
N VAL A 343 0.40 -10.38 -13.93
CA VAL A 343 -0.89 -10.88 -14.45
C VAL A 343 -1.46 -11.91 -13.49
N VAL A 344 -2.77 -11.91 -13.30
CA VAL A 344 -3.47 -13.02 -12.62
C VAL A 344 -3.58 -14.19 -13.60
N ARG A 345 -2.98 -15.33 -13.25
CA ARG A 345 -3.01 -16.57 -14.04
C ARG A 345 -3.12 -17.77 -13.11
N ASP A 346 -4.09 -18.66 -13.40
CA ASP A 346 -4.37 -19.85 -12.60
C ASP A 346 -4.58 -19.52 -11.11
N GLY A 347 -5.29 -18.42 -10.84
CA GLY A 347 -5.55 -17.94 -9.50
C GLY A 347 -4.32 -17.43 -8.73
N GLN A 348 -3.24 -17.05 -9.42
CA GLN A 348 -2.01 -16.53 -8.82
C GLN A 348 -1.54 -15.27 -9.54
N PHE A 349 -0.80 -14.43 -8.81
CA PHE A 349 -0.13 -13.28 -9.41
C PHE A 349 1.23 -13.72 -9.99
N MET A 350 1.37 -13.65 -11.30
CA MET A 350 2.58 -14.04 -12.03
C MET A 350 3.29 -12.80 -12.57
N VAL A 351 4.57 -12.63 -12.25
CA VAL A 351 5.41 -11.58 -12.85
C VAL A 351 5.66 -11.93 -14.32
N VAL A 352 5.43 -10.96 -15.22
CA VAL A 352 5.62 -11.10 -16.66
C VAL A 352 6.65 -10.13 -17.21
N GLU A 353 6.99 -9.06 -16.48
CA GLU A 353 8.06 -8.10 -16.81
C GLU A 353 8.61 -7.38 -15.58
#